data_c34c375eae5fe217dcad1381cc6b0ce8
#
_entry.id   c34c375eae5fe217dcad1381cc6b0ce8
#
_cell.length_a   1.000
_cell.length_b   1.000
_cell.length_c   1.000
_cell.angle_alpha   90.00
_cell.angle_beta   90.00
_cell.angle_gamma   90.00
#
_symmetry.space_group_name_H-M   'P 1'
#
loop_
_entity.id
_entity.type
_entity.pdbx_description
1 polymer ?
#
loop_
_entity_poly.entity_id
_entity_poly.type
_entity_poly.pdbx_seq_one_letter_code
_entity_poly.pdbx_strand_id
1 'polypeptide(L)'
;MRQIVLDTETTGIEVRDGHRLIEIGGVEVINRRLTGRHYHQYINPERAIDPEAIEVHGITDARVANEPVFADIAHEFWAFVQGAELVIHNAPFDVGFIDHEFAMVNRARGNDALGPLASKCGILDTLKMARDRHPGQRNSLDALCKRYDIDNGHRELHGALLDAEILADVYLALSLIHI
;
A
#
# COMPACT_ATOMS: atom_id res chain seq x y z
N MET A 1 -18.24 6.18 7.02
CA MET A 1 -16.97 5.53 7.38
C MET A 1 -15.89 5.91 6.38
N ARG A 2 -14.77 6.30 6.89
CA ARG A 2 -13.62 6.68 6.07
C ARG A 2 -12.74 5.46 5.82
N GLN A 3 -12.49 5.17 4.55
CA GLN A 3 -11.56 4.11 4.13
C GLN A 3 -10.43 4.72 3.33
N ILE A 4 -9.26 4.10 3.39
CA ILE A 4 -8.14 4.43 2.53
C ILE A 4 -7.69 3.16 1.85
N VAL A 5 -7.75 3.16 0.53
CA VAL A 5 -7.21 2.08 -0.29
C VAL A 5 -5.73 2.36 -0.48
N LEU A 6 -4.89 1.45 -0.03
CA LEU A 6 -3.47 1.68 0.15
C LEU A 6 -2.65 0.63 -0.58
N ASP A 7 -1.55 1.06 -1.18
CA ASP A 7 -0.55 0.19 -1.75
C ASP A 7 0.85 0.76 -1.52
N THR A 8 1.85 -0.10 -1.54
CA THR A 8 3.25 0.29 -1.35
C THR A 8 4.15 -0.41 -2.36
N GLU A 9 5.33 0.19 -2.59
CA GLU A 9 6.42 -0.46 -3.29
C GLU A 9 7.65 -0.47 -2.37
N THR A 10 8.49 -1.48 -2.53
CA THR A 10 9.60 -1.75 -1.62
C THR A 10 10.88 -2.08 -2.38
N THR A 11 12.00 -2.10 -1.66
CA THR A 11 13.29 -2.51 -2.23
C THR A 11 13.41 -4.01 -2.45
N GLY A 12 12.54 -4.80 -1.84
CA GLY A 12 12.55 -6.27 -1.93
C GLY A 12 11.39 -6.86 -1.14
N ILE A 13 11.45 -8.16 -0.87
CA ILE A 13 10.29 -8.93 -0.38
C ILE A 13 10.22 -9.02 1.13
N GLU A 14 11.37 -9.11 1.82
CA GLU A 14 11.40 -9.46 3.26
C GLU A 14 11.93 -8.30 4.10
N VAL A 15 11.11 -7.87 5.07
CA VAL A 15 11.54 -6.88 6.07
C VAL A 15 12.80 -7.33 6.82
N ARG A 16 12.87 -8.59 7.19
CA ARG A 16 14.02 -9.15 7.95
C ARG A 16 15.33 -9.12 7.19
N ASP A 17 15.29 -8.99 5.86
CA ASP A 17 16.48 -8.86 5.02
C ASP A 17 16.91 -7.39 4.87
N GLY A 18 16.31 -6.49 5.62
CA GLY A 18 16.63 -5.07 5.63
C GLY A 18 15.97 -4.28 4.52
N HIS A 19 14.96 -4.83 3.84
CA HIS A 19 14.25 -4.11 2.80
C HIS A 19 13.40 -2.99 3.37
N ARG A 20 13.20 -1.96 2.56
CA ARG A 20 12.60 -0.69 2.96
C ARG A 20 11.51 -0.28 1.97
N LEU A 21 10.61 0.62 2.41
CA LEU A 21 9.61 1.24 1.55
C LEU A 21 10.25 2.26 0.61
N ILE A 22 9.77 2.33 -0.63
CA ILE A 22 10.20 3.34 -1.62
C ILE A 22 9.05 4.15 -2.19
N GLU A 23 7.82 3.68 -2.05
CA GLU A 23 6.64 4.43 -2.48
C GLU A 23 5.43 4.03 -1.66
N ILE A 24 4.61 5.04 -1.30
CA ILE A 24 3.30 4.82 -0.67
C ILE A 24 2.26 5.56 -1.50
N GLY A 25 1.17 4.88 -1.81
CA GLY A 25 0.00 5.48 -2.46
C GLY A 25 -1.27 5.10 -1.73
N GLY A 26 -2.11 6.08 -1.46
CA GLY A 26 -3.38 5.86 -0.81
C GLY A 26 -4.46 6.80 -1.33
N VAL A 27 -5.67 6.28 -1.52
CA VAL A 27 -6.82 7.07 -1.96
C VAL A 27 -7.96 6.94 -0.96
N GLU A 28 -8.58 8.07 -0.66
CA GLU A 28 -9.67 8.12 0.31
C GLU A 28 -11.00 7.74 -0.33
N VAL A 29 -11.75 6.90 0.35
CA VAL A 29 -13.11 6.48 -0.03
C VAL A 29 -14.03 6.75 1.16
N ILE A 30 -15.12 7.47 0.91
CA ILE A 30 -16.17 7.70 1.91
C ILE A 30 -17.50 7.34 1.26
N ASN A 31 -18.27 6.50 1.96
CA ASN A 31 -19.56 6.03 1.47
C ASN A 31 -19.48 5.47 0.05
N ARG A 32 -18.46 4.64 -0.21
CA ARG A 32 -18.22 3.96 -1.49
C ARG A 32 -17.88 4.89 -2.65
N ARG A 33 -17.39 6.09 -2.37
CA ARG A 33 -17.00 7.06 -3.40
C ARG A 33 -15.60 7.59 -3.14
N LEU A 34 -14.81 7.68 -4.21
CA LEU A 34 -13.53 8.38 -4.14
C LEU A 34 -13.79 9.85 -3.87
N THR A 35 -13.10 10.42 -2.89
CA THR A 35 -13.26 11.82 -2.50
C THR A 35 -12.34 12.76 -3.26
N GLY A 36 -11.34 12.23 -3.95
CA GLY A 36 -10.26 13.01 -4.55
C GLY A 36 -9.10 13.27 -3.61
N ARG A 37 -9.28 13.05 -2.31
CA ARG A 37 -8.19 13.18 -1.34
C ARG A 37 -7.31 11.94 -1.41
N HIS A 38 -5.99 12.15 -1.49
CA HIS A 38 -5.03 11.06 -1.62
C HIS A 38 -3.71 11.40 -0.97
N TYR A 39 -2.89 10.37 -0.76
CA TYR A 39 -1.51 10.50 -0.33
C TYR A 39 -0.61 9.77 -1.33
N HIS A 40 0.46 10.42 -1.77
CA HIS A 40 1.44 9.81 -2.66
C HIS A 40 2.83 10.33 -2.32
N GLN A 41 3.74 9.42 -2.02
CA GLN A 41 5.09 9.79 -1.65
C GLN A 41 6.10 8.76 -2.11
N TYR A 42 7.11 9.20 -2.85
CA TYR A 42 8.32 8.43 -3.05
C TYR A 42 9.24 8.63 -1.85
N ILE A 43 10.00 7.61 -1.51
CA ILE A 43 10.82 7.58 -0.30
C ILE A 43 12.21 7.10 -0.65
N ASN A 44 13.24 7.80 -0.15
CA ASN A 44 14.61 7.33 -0.22
C ASN A 44 14.77 6.18 0.79
N PRO A 45 15.04 4.95 0.34
CA PRO A 45 15.12 3.80 1.24
C PRO A 45 16.45 3.69 1.97
N GLU A 46 17.42 4.56 1.67
CA GLU A 46 18.76 4.54 2.25
C GLU A 46 19.50 3.20 2.02
N ARG A 47 19.17 2.51 0.95
CA ARG A 47 19.80 1.26 0.52
C ARG A 47 19.53 1.04 -0.97
N ALA A 48 20.25 0.10 -1.57
CA ALA A 48 20.03 -0.30 -2.95
C ALA A 48 18.69 -1.03 -3.11
N ILE A 49 18.06 -0.82 -4.25
CA ILE A 49 16.84 -1.52 -4.63
C ILE A 49 17.23 -2.80 -5.35
N ASP A 50 16.62 -3.94 -4.97
CA ASP A 50 16.89 -5.20 -5.65
C ASP A 50 16.50 -5.12 -7.13
N PRO A 51 17.33 -5.65 -8.05
CA PRO A 51 17.01 -5.64 -9.47
C PRO A 51 15.66 -6.28 -9.79
N GLU A 52 15.30 -7.34 -9.08
CA GLU A 52 14.02 -8.03 -9.24
C GLU A 52 12.83 -7.13 -8.88
N ALA A 53 12.99 -6.29 -7.87
CA ALA A 53 11.97 -5.32 -7.49
C ALA A 53 11.83 -4.25 -8.58
N ILE A 54 12.94 -3.78 -9.13
CA ILE A 54 12.93 -2.78 -10.23
C ILE A 54 12.19 -3.33 -11.45
N GLU A 55 12.33 -4.61 -11.75
CA GLU A 55 11.59 -5.25 -12.87
C GLU A 55 10.08 -5.15 -12.67
N VAL A 56 9.61 -5.15 -11.42
CA VAL A 56 8.18 -5.07 -11.08
C VAL A 56 7.66 -3.63 -11.15
N HIS A 57 8.32 -2.69 -10.46
CA HIS A 57 7.80 -1.32 -10.30
C HIS A 57 8.54 -0.26 -11.11
N GLY A 58 9.71 -0.58 -11.68
CA GLY A 58 10.47 0.36 -12.50
C GLY A 58 11.10 1.54 -11.75
N ILE A 59 11.08 1.53 -10.42
CA ILE A 59 11.64 2.61 -9.61
C ILE A 59 13.12 2.32 -9.38
N THR A 60 13.98 3.17 -9.92
CA THR A 60 15.43 3.00 -9.82
C THR A 60 15.99 3.71 -8.60
N ASP A 61 17.22 3.37 -8.21
CA ASP A 61 17.93 4.06 -7.12
C ASP A 61 18.04 5.55 -7.41
N ALA A 62 18.30 5.92 -8.67
CA ALA A 62 18.39 7.34 -9.07
C ALA A 62 17.06 8.08 -8.89
N ARG A 63 15.93 7.41 -9.10
CA ARG A 63 14.60 8.03 -8.99
C ARG A 63 14.31 8.48 -7.56
N VAL A 64 14.78 7.76 -6.56
CA VAL A 64 14.49 8.04 -5.15
C VAL A 64 15.66 8.65 -4.38
N ALA A 65 16.79 8.88 -5.03
CA ALA A 65 18.01 9.38 -4.38
C ALA A 65 17.82 10.74 -3.71
N ASN A 66 16.97 11.61 -4.27
CA ASN A 66 16.69 12.93 -3.73
C ASN A 66 15.33 13.04 -3.04
N GLU A 67 14.66 11.91 -2.82
CA GLU A 67 13.39 11.89 -2.11
C GLU A 67 13.61 11.88 -0.59
N PRO A 68 12.61 12.28 0.20
CA PRO A 68 12.76 12.26 1.65
C PRO A 68 12.90 10.83 2.17
N VAL A 69 13.58 10.67 3.29
CA VAL A 69 13.60 9.39 4.01
C VAL A 69 12.29 9.22 4.78
N PHE A 70 11.95 7.97 5.15
CA PHE A 70 10.68 7.70 5.81
C PHE A 70 10.49 8.51 7.10
N ALA A 71 11.56 8.73 7.88
CA ALA A 71 11.48 9.52 9.10
C ALA A 71 10.93 10.92 8.87
N ASP A 72 11.18 11.51 7.70
CA ASP A 72 10.74 12.87 7.37
C ASP A 72 9.26 12.95 7.03
N ILE A 73 8.66 11.84 6.58
CA ILE A 73 7.24 11.82 6.15
C ILE A 73 6.36 11.00 7.10
N ALA A 74 6.94 10.39 8.12
CA ALA A 74 6.24 9.44 8.97
C ALA A 74 5.04 10.06 9.69
N HIS A 75 5.18 11.27 10.22
CA HIS A 75 4.08 11.94 10.95
C HIS A 75 2.94 12.35 10.03
N GLU A 76 3.24 12.88 8.84
CA GLU A 76 2.17 13.26 7.91
C GLU A 76 1.42 12.04 7.39
N PHE A 77 2.13 10.96 7.12
CA PHE A 77 1.50 9.72 6.70
C PHE A 77 0.62 9.14 7.81
N TRP A 78 1.13 9.09 9.04
CA TRP A 78 0.36 8.62 10.20
C TRP A 78 -0.90 9.44 10.41
N ALA A 79 -0.78 10.77 10.30
CA ALA A 79 -1.94 11.68 10.41
C ALA A 79 -2.98 11.40 9.32
N PHE A 80 -2.53 11.06 8.11
CA PHE A 80 -3.44 10.76 6.99
C PHE A 80 -4.25 9.50 7.24
N VAL A 81 -3.62 8.42 7.75
CA VAL A 81 -4.28 7.12 7.89
C VAL A 81 -5.02 6.93 9.20
N GLN A 82 -4.66 7.65 10.27
CA GLN A 82 -5.26 7.45 11.58
C GLN A 82 -6.78 7.54 11.54
N GLY A 83 -7.43 6.56 12.18
CA GLY A 83 -8.89 6.52 12.30
C GLY A 83 -9.59 5.94 11.08
N ALA A 84 -8.88 5.61 10.02
CA ALA A 84 -9.47 5.02 8.82
C ALA A 84 -9.43 3.49 8.86
N GLU A 85 -10.28 2.86 8.06
CA GLU A 85 -10.09 1.46 7.68
C GLU A 85 -9.20 1.42 6.45
N LEU A 86 -8.10 0.68 6.53
CA LEU A 86 -7.16 0.52 5.42
C LEU A 86 -7.55 -0.69 4.59
N VAL A 87 -7.75 -0.48 3.30
CA VAL A 87 -8.10 -1.52 2.32
C VAL A 87 -6.85 -1.83 1.52
N ILE A 88 -6.31 -3.02 1.68
CA ILE A 88 -5.00 -3.40 1.14
C ILE A 88 -5.08 -4.79 0.52
N HIS A 89 -4.48 -4.98 -0.64
CA HIS A 89 -4.39 -6.28 -1.28
C HIS A 89 -3.15 -7.03 -0.78
N ASN A 90 -3.35 -8.11 -0.03
CA ASN A 90 -2.31 -8.82 0.71
C ASN A 90 -1.75 -7.96 1.86
N ALA A 91 -2.64 -7.53 2.73
CA ALA A 91 -2.35 -6.57 3.80
C ALA A 91 -1.14 -6.92 4.69
N PRO A 92 -0.88 -8.18 5.07
CA PRO A 92 0.29 -8.48 5.90
C PRO A 92 1.62 -8.00 5.32
N PHE A 93 1.75 -7.97 4.00
CA PHE A 93 2.97 -7.48 3.36
C PHE A 93 3.17 -5.98 3.62
N ASP A 94 2.20 -5.17 3.24
CA ASP A 94 2.30 -3.70 3.36
C ASP A 94 2.31 -3.26 4.81
N VAL A 95 1.45 -3.82 5.62
CA VAL A 95 1.37 -3.52 7.06
C VAL A 95 2.70 -3.85 7.74
N GLY A 96 3.30 -4.99 7.40
CA GLY A 96 4.60 -5.38 7.94
C GLY A 96 5.70 -4.38 7.64
N PHE A 97 5.78 -3.89 6.41
CA PHE A 97 6.76 -2.87 6.04
C PHE A 97 6.51 -1.53 6.73
N ILE A 98 5.26 -1.08 6.76
CA ILE A 98 4.91 0.21 7.37
C ILE A 98 5.16 0.17 8.88
N ASP A 99 4.72 -0.87 9.56
CA ASP A 99 4.93 -1.00 11.00
C ASP A 99 6.42 -1.07 11.37
N HIS A 100 7.22 -1.75 10.54
CA HIS A 100 8.66 -1.80 10.72
C HIS A 100 9.29 -0.41 10.57
N GLU A 101 8.88 0.35 9.58
CA GLU A 101 9.36 1.72 9.38
C GLU A 101 9.00 2.62 10.56
N PHE A 102 7.76 2.54 11.04
CA PHE A 102 7.35 3.28 12.25
C PHE A 102 8.18 2.90 13.47
N ALA A 103 8.43 1.60 13.66
CA ALA A 103 9.22 1.13 14.79
C ALA A 103 10.66 1.65 14.75
N MET A 104 11.27 1.73 13.57
CA MET A 104 12.61 2.29 13.43
C MET A 104 12.65 3.77 13.78
N VAL A 105 11.66 4.55 13.34
CA VAL A 105 11.57 5.98 13.67
C VAL A 105 11.38 6.16 15.17
N ASN A 106 10.47 5.39 15.78
CA ASN A 106 10.22 5.44 17.23
C ASN A 106 11.50 5.13 18.02
N ARG A 107 12.23 4.10 17.61
CA ARG A 107 13.48 3.72 18.27
C ARG A 107 14.52 4.83 18.18
N ALA A 108 14.68 5.44 17.01
CA ALA A 108 15.64 6.50 16.79
C ALA A 108 15.30 7.75 17.60
N ARG A 109 14.02 8.02 17.84
CA ARG A 109 13.54 9.19 18.59
C ARG A 109 13.31 8.91 20.08
N GLY A 110 13.39 7.64 20.49
CA GLY A 110 13.20 7.26 21.89
C GLY A 110 11.75 7.38 22.37
N ASN A 111 10.78 7.14 21.49
CA ASN A 111 9.36 7.18 21.83
C ASN A 111 8.58 6.08 21.11
N ASP A 112 7.26 6.06 21.27
CA ASP A 112 6.32 5.14 20.63
C ASP A 112 5.13 5.88 19.99
N ALA A 113 5.40 7.07 19.46
CA ALA A 113 4.36 7.96 18.94
C ALA A 113 3.69 7.46 17.66
N LEU A 114 4.38 6.62 16.87
CA LEU A 114 3.92 6.16 15.55
C LEU A 114 3.54 4.68 15.59
N GLY A 115 2.39 4.36 14.99
CA GLY A 115 1.96 2.96 14.81
C GLY A 115 1.80 2.18 16.10
N PRO A 116 1.68 0.86 15.99
CA PRO A 116 1.43 0.13 14.74
C PRO A 116 0.11 0.52 14.09
N LEU A 117 -0.04 0.23 12.80
CA LEU A 117 -1.24 0.62 12.05
C LEU A 117 -2.53 0.14 12.72
N ALA A 118 -2.55 -1.11 13.16
CA ALA A 118 -3.74 -1.70 13.77
C ALA A 118 -4.15 -1.05 15.09
N SER A 119 -3.30 -0.21 15.70
CA SER A 119 -3.65 0.50 16.95
C SER A 119 -4.66 1.64 16.72
N LYS A 120 -4.70 2.20 15.51
CA LYS A 120 -5.57 3.33 15.15
C LYS A 120 -6.34 3.14 13.86
N CYS A 121 -6.14 2.02 13.16
CA CYS A 121 -6.76 1.75 11.87
C CYS A 121 -7.38 0.37 11.88
N GLY A 122 -8.50 0.22 11.19
CA GLY A 122 -8.98 -1.09 10.77
C GLY A 122 -8.15 -1.57 9.59
N ILE A 123 -8.05 -2.89 9.40
CA ILE A 123 -7.35 -3.49 8.28
C ILE A 123 -8.30 -4.44 7.56
N LEU A 124 -8.52 -4.20 6.27
CA LEU A 124 -9.30 -5.06 5.40
C LEU A 124 -8.41 -5.57 4.29
N ASP A 125 -8.22 -6.89 4.24
CA ASP A 125 -7.38 -7.54 3.24
C ASP A 125 -8.24 -8.02 2.06
N THR A 126 -8.11 -7.36 0.92
CA THR A 126 -8.87 -7.71 -0.29
C THR A 126 -8.43 -9.03 -0.91
N LEU A 127 -7.19 -9.47 -0.69
CA LEU A 127 -6.76 -10.79 -1.15
C LEU A 127 -7.51 -11.90 -0.41
N LYS A 128 -7.63 -11.78 0.90
CA LYS A 128 -8.40 -12.72 1.71
C LYS A 128 -9.87 -12.71 1.29
N MET A 129 -10.44 -11.54 1.09
CA MET A 129 -11.80 -11.35 0.63
C MET A 129 -12.03 -12.03 -0.73
N ALA A 130 -11.08 -11.84 -1.67
CA ALA A 130 -11.14 -12.45 -2.99
C ALA A 130 -11.03 -13.98 -2.92
N ARG A 131 -10.15 -14.50 -2.07
CA ARG A 131 -10.00 -15.96 -1.88
C ARG A 131 -11.27 -16.60 -1.32
N ASP A 132 -11.97 -15.91 -0.44
CA ASP A 132 -13.22 -16.39 0.11
C ASP A 132 -14.33 -16.44 -0.94
N ARG A 133 -14.32 -15.51 -1.90
CA ARG A 133 -15.33 -15.45 -2.98
C ARG A 133 -14.98 -16.29 -4.19
N HIS A 134 -13.71 -16.45 -4.47
CA HIS A 134 -13.19 -17.13 -5.66
C HIS A 134 -12.16 -18.18 -5.25
N PRO A 135 -12.57 -19.21 -4.46
CA PRO A 135 -11.63 -20.21 -3.99
C PRO A 135 -11.04 -21.00 -5.17
N GLY A 136 -9.73 -21.28 -5.08
CA GLY A 136 -9.02 -22.03 -6.10
C GLY A 136 -8.70 -21.27 -7.38
N GLN A 137 -9.05 -19.99 -7.46
CA GLN A 137 -8.75 -19.14 -8.61
C GLN A 137 -7.59 -18.19 -8.30
N ARG A 138 -7.06 -17.56 -9.34
CA ARG A 138 -6.06 -16.50 -9.18
C ARG A 138 -6.76 -15.26 -8.66
N ASN A 139 -6.19 -14.65 -7.63
CA ASN A 139 -6.74 -13.46 -6.98
C ASN A 139 -5.73 -12.33 -6.87
N SER A 140 -4.73 -12.28 -7.76
CA SER A 140 -3.87 -11.10 -7.90
C SER A 140 -4.70 -9.90 -8.35
N LEU A 141 -4.16 -8.70 -8.19
CA LEU A 141 -4.84 -7.49 -8.64
C LEU A 141 -5.17 -7.57 -10.13
N ASP A 142 -4.23 -8.03 -10.96
CA ASP A 142 -4.45 -8.19 -12.40
C ASP A 142 -5.54 -9.22 -12.71
N ALA A 143 -5.55 -10.33 -12.00
CA ALA A 143 -6.58 -11.36 -12.18
C ALA A 143 -7.98 -10.83 -11.83
N LEU A 144 -8.08 -10.04 -10.76
CA LEU A 144 -9.35 -9.43 -10.35
C LEU A 144 -9.82 -8.36 -11.33
N CYS A 145 -8.92 -7.55 -11.86
CA CYS A 145 -9.25 -6.60 -12.90
C CYS A 145 -9.85 -7.28 -14.13
N LYS A 146 -9.25 -8.38 -14.55
CA LYS A 146 -9.73 -9.16 -15.68
C LYS A 146 -11.11 -9.79 -15.39
N ARG A 147 -11.29 -10.33 -14.18
CA ARG A 147 -12.54 -10.99 -13.78
C ARG A 147 -13.71 -10.02 -13.67
N TYR A 148 -13.46 -8.82 -13.17
CA TYR A 148 -14.48 -7.77 -12.99
C TYR A 148 -14.56 -6.79 -14.14
N ASP A 149 -13.82 -7.03 -15.23
CA ASP A 149 -13.77 -6.15 -16.40
C ASP A 149 -13.41 -4.72 -16.02
N ILE A 150 -12.40 -4.60 -15.18
CA ILE A 150 -11.87 -3.31 -14.75
C ILE A 150 -10.64 -2.98 -15.60
N ASP A 151 -10.65 -1.80 -16.20
CA ASP A 151 -9.52 -1.32 -16.97
C ASP A 151 -8.36 -1.03 -16.02
N ASN A 152 -7.28 -1.81 -16.12
CA ASN A 152 -6.04 -1.53 -15.41
C ASN A 152 -5.07 -0.72 -16.27
N GLY A 153 -5.57 -0.17 -17.37
CA GLY A 153 -4.80 0.64 -18.29
C GLY A 153 -3.63 -0.14 -18.87
N HIS A 154 -2.54 0.56 -19.04
CA HIS A 154 -1.28 -0.02 -19.50
C HIS A 154 -0.35 -0.31 -18.32
N ARG A 155 -0.85 -1.09 -17.34
CA ARG A 155 -0.09 -1.44 -16.14
C ARG A 155 1.03 -2.41 -16.48
N GLU A 156 2.02 -1.90 -17.19
CA GLU A 156 3.25 -2.63 -17.48
C GLU A 156 4.15 -2.69 -16.24
N LEU A 157 4.16 -1.59 -15.48
CA LEU A 157 4.88 -1.48 -14.22
C LEU A 157 3.91 -1.20 -13.07
N HIS A 158 4.23 -1.71 -11.90
CA HIS A 158 3.47 -1.47 -10.69
C HIS A 158 3.88 -0.12 -10.08
N GLY A 159 2.90 0.71 -9.74
CA GLY A 159 3.11 1.97 -9.02
C GLY A 159 2.11 2.07 -7.89
N ALA A 160 2.52 2.54 -6.72
CA ALA A 160 1.69 2.49 -5.52
C ALA A 160 0.39 3.30 -5.66
N LEU A 161 0.46 4.52 -6.19
CA LEU A 161 -0.76 5.32 -6.35
C LEU A 161 -1.68 4.75 -7.42
N LEU A 162 -1.13 4.36 -8.57
CA LEU A 162 -1.89 3.74 -9.64
C LEU A 162 -2.56 2.46 -9.16
N ASP A 163 -1.82 1.60 -8.46
CA ASP A 163 -2.34 0.35 -7.95
C ASP A 163 -3.40 0.58 -6.86
N ALA A 164 -3.26 1.61 -6.03
CA ALA A 164 -4.30 1.97 -5.06
C ALA A 164 -5.59 2.42 -5.76
N GLU A 165 -5.50 3.19 -6.83
CA GLU A 165 -6.65 3.61 -7.62
C GLU A 165 -7.35 2.42 -8.28
N ILE A 166 -6.58 1.52 -8.87
CA ILE A 166 -7.10 0.28 -9.48
C ILE A 166 -7.74 -0.60 -8.40
N LEU A 167 -7.08 -0.75 -7.27
CA LEU A 167 -7.59 -1.55 -6.15
C LEU A 167 -8.90 -0.97 -5.61
N ALA A 168 -9.05 0.35 -5.61
CA ALA A 168 -10.32 0.97 -5.19
C ALA A 168 -11.47 0.50 -6.07
N ASP A 169 -11.29 0.46 -7.38
CA ASP A 169 -12.30 -0.04 -8.30
C ASP A 169 -12.59 -1.54 -8.09
N VAL A 170 -11.54 -2.33 -7.91
CA VAL A 170 -11.66 -3.77 -7.62
C VAL A 170 -12.40 -4.00 -6.31
N TYR A 171 -12.02 -3.27 -5.26
CA TYR A 171 -12.67 -3.40 -3.94
C TYR A 171 -14.16 -3.05 -4.00
N LEU A 172 -14.52 -1.98 -4.69
CA LEU A 172 -15.91 -1.60 -4.82
C LEU A 172 -16.72 -2.66 -5.58
N ALA A 173 -16.15 -3.26 -6.64
CA ALA A 173 -16.78 -4.36 -7.36
C ALA A 173 -16.90 -5.61 -6.50
N LEU A 174 -15.80 -5.98 -5.82
CA LEU A 174 -15.72 -7.17 -4.98
C LEU A 174 -16.72 -7.13 -3.81
N SER A 175 -16.92 -5.95 -3.22
CA SER A 175 -17.81 -5.74 -2.09
C SER A 175 -19.30 -5.68 -2.48
N LEU A 176 -19.63 -5.47 -3.76
CA LEU A 176 -21.02 -5.47 -4.24
C LEU A 176 -21.64 -6.86 -4.24
N ILE A 177 -20.84 -7.91 -4.29
CA ILE A 177 -21.33 -9.29 -4.37
C ILE A 177 -22.13 -9.70 -3.12
N HIS A 178 -22.05 -8.93 -2.05
CA HIS A 178 -22.78 -9.19 -0.80
C HIS A 178 -24.11 -8.46 -0.69
N ILE A 179 -24.42 -7.67 -1.65
CA ILE A 179 -25.69 -6.95 -1.71
C ILE A 179 -26.65 -7.73 -2.63
#